data_eddef47354fee54c5a63068cf160ec38
#
_entry.id   eddef47354fee54c5a63068cf160ec38
#
_cell.length_a   1.000
_cell.length_b   1.000
_cell.length_c   1.000
_cell.angle_alpha   90.00
_cell.angle_beta   90.00
_cell.angle_gamma   90.00
#
_symmetry.space_group_name_H-M   'P 1'
#
loop_
_entity.id
_entity.type
_entity.pdbx_description
1 polymer ?
#
loop_
_entity_poly.entity_id
_entity_poly.type
_entity_poly.pdbx_seq_one_letter_code
_entity_poly.pdbx_strand_id
1 'polypeptide(L)'
;MQIQLSEHFTYKKLLRFVLPSIVMMIFTSIYGVVDGLFVSNYVGKTAFAAVNLIMPFLMAISALGFMIGTGGSAIVAKTLGEGKKEQANEYFSMLVYITLIGGIVLSALGILFSPLIARGLGADGALLTNCVLYARITLLSMPASVMRA
;
A
#
# COMPACT_ATOMS: atom_id res chain seq x y z
N MET A 1 -9.39 -23.26 12.91
CA MET A 1 -10.69 -22.84 13.45
C MET A 1 -11.29 -21.91 12.42
N GLN A 2 -12.25 -22.38 11.60
CA GLN A 2 -12.92 -21.54 10.60
C GLN A 2 -14.01 -20.75 11.31
N ILE A 3 -13.86 -19.44 11.36
CA ILE A 3 -14.87 -18.52 11.91
C ILE A 3 -15.86 -18.27 10.77
N GLN A 4 -17.09 -18.79 10.89
CA GLN A 4 -18.15 -18.48 9.94
C GLN A 4 -18.68 -17.07 10.22
N LEU A 5 -18.59 -16.19 9.23
CA LEU A 5 -19.02 -14.79 9.30
C LEU A 5 -20.53 -14.60 9.53
N SER A 6 -21.30 -15.67 9.49
CA SER A 6 -22.75 -15.70 9.73
C SER A 6 -23.18 -15.92 11.18
N GLU A 7 -22.25 -16.13 12.10
CA GLU A 7 -22.55 -16.31 13.53
C GLU A 7 -22.64 -14.98 14.29
N HIS A 8 -23.50 -14.92 15.30
CA HIS A 8 -23.55 -13.79 16.24
C HIS A 8 -22.20 -13.60 16.92
N PHE A 9 -21.51 -12.50 16.58
CA PHE A 9 -20.21 -12.17 17.16
C PHE A 9 -20.34 -11.69 18.61
N THR A 10 -19.88 -12.50 19.54
CA THR A 10 -19.64 -12.07 20.92
C THR A 10 -18.39 -11.19 20.97
N TYR A 11 -18.37 -10.16 21.81
CA TYR A 11 -17.23 -9.23 22.01
C TYR A 11 -15.88 -9.96 22.10
N LYS A 12 -15.83 -11.08 22.79
CA LYS A 12 -14.62 -11.90 22.98
C LYS A 12 -14.15 -12.58 21.68
N LYS A 13 -15.09 -13.02 20.83
CA LYS A 13 -14.78 -13.59 19.50
C LYS A 13 -14.26 -12.50 18.55
N LEU A 14 -14.89 -11.33 18.59
CA LEU A 14 -14.47 -10.17 17.77
C LEU A 14 -13.06 -9.71 18.16
N LEU A 15 -12.78 -9.56 19.46
CA LEU A 15 -11.48 -9.15 19.95
C LEU A 15 -10.38 -10.14 19.51
N ARG A 16 -10.64 -11.43 19.61
CA ARG A 16 -9.69 -12.47 19.20
C ARG A 16 -9.46 -12.49 17.68
N PHE A 17 -10.47 -12.10 16.90
CA PHE A 17 -10.35 -11.98 15.43
C PHE A 17 -9.53 -10.74 15.02
N VAL A 18 -9.70 -9.62 15.70
CA VAL A 18 -9.04 -8.36 15.36
C VAL A 18 -7.65 -8.24 15.97
N LEU A 19 -7.35 -8.98 17.05
CA LEU A 19 -6.09 -8.92 17.79
C LEU A 19 -4.84 -9.12 16.90
N PRO A 20 -4.78 -10.08 15.96
CA PRO A 20 -3.64 -10.21 15.06
C PRO A 20 -3.42 -8.96 14.18
N SER A 21 -4.49 -8.33 13.71
CA SER A 21 -4.43 -7.12 12.90
C SER A 21 -3.92 -5.92 13.71
N ILE A 22 -4.36 -5.80 14.98
CA ILE A 22 -3.88 -4.76 15.89
C ILE A 22 -2.38 -4.94 16.16
N VAL A 23 -1.94 -6.15 16.46
CA VAL A 23 -0.53 -6.47 16.69
C VAL A 23 0.30 -6.10 15.45
N MET A 24 -0.17 -6.48 14.25
CA MET A 24 0.49 -6.13 12.99
C MET A 24 0.59 -4.61 12.80
N MET A 25 -0.46 -3.85 13.10
CA MET A 25 -0.46 -2.38 13.04
C MET A 25 0.56 -1.76 14.00
N ILE A 26 0.65 -2.26 15.23
CA ILE A 26 1.64 -1.80 16.22
C ILE A 26 3.06 -2.03 15.69
N PHE A 27 3.37 -3.23 15.20
CA PHE A 27 4.69 -3.53 14.63
C PHE A 27 5.02 -2.66 13.43
N THR A 28 4.05 -2.44 12.54
CA THR A 28 4.23 -1.55 11.37
C THR A 28 4.50 -0.10 11.79
N SER A 29 3.83 0.38 12.83
CA SER A 29 4.04 1.72 13.37
C SER A 29 5.44 1.85 14.00
N ILE A 30 5.87 0.87 14.78
CA ILE A 30 7.22 0.83 15.36
C ILE A 30 8.27 0.80 14.26
N TYR A 31 8.07 -0.04 13.23
CA TYR A 31 8.94 -0.10 12.07
C TYR A 31 9.08 1.28 11.39
N GLY A 32 7.98 1.99 11.16
CA GLY A 32 8.02 3.32 10.56
C GLY A 32 8.79 4.36 11.38
N VAL A 33 8.66 4.32 12.71
CA VAL A 33 9.42 5.22 13.60
C VAL A 33 10.92 4.88 13.57
N VAL A 34 11.27 3.60 13.62
CA VAL A 34 12.67 3.14 13.56
C VAL A 34 13.29 3.50 12.21
N ASP A 35 12.58 3.25 11.10
CA ASP A 35 13.04 3.61 9.76
C ASP A 35 13.29 5.12 9.64
N GLY A 36 12.37 5.95 10.11
CA GLY A 36 12.54 7.41 10.14
C GLY A 36 13.76 7.86 10.96
N LEU A 37 14.01 7.25 12.11
CA LEU A 37 15.18 7.52 12.93
C LEU A 37 16.49 7.14 12.21
N PHE A 38 16.53 5.98 11.56
CA PHE A 38 17.71 5.54 10.80
C PHE A 38 17.98 6.47 9.61
N VAL A 39 16.97 6.80 8.82
CA VAL A 39 17.13 7.70 7.67
C VAL A 39 17.61 9.07 8.14
N SER A 40 17.02 9.62 9.20
CA SER A 40 17.40 10.94 9.73
C SER A 40 18.86 11.00 10.23
N ASN A 41 19.32 9.96 10.91
CA ASN A 41 20.64 9.97 11.55
C ASN A 41 21.78 9.50 10.63
N TYR A 42 21.54 8.54 9.74
CA TYR A 42 22.60 7.90 8.94
C TYR A 42 22.64 8.37 7.49
N VAL A 43 21.50 8.74 6.90
CA VAL A 43 21.43 9.16 5.48
C VAL A 43 21.52 10.68 5.32
N GLY A 44 21.17 11.43 6.37
CA GLY A 44 21.28 12.88 6.42
C GLY A 44 19.96 13.62 6.24
N LYS A 45 19.97 14.89 6.64
CA LYS A 45 18.78 15.75 6.69
C LYS A 45 18.13 15.97 5.33
N THR A 46 18.93 16.07 4.26
CA THR A 46 18.43 16.28 2.89
C THR A 46 17.66 15.06 2.37
N ALA A 47 18.16 13.87 2.66
CA ALA A 47 17.46 12.63 2.28
C ALA A 47 16.15 12.45 3.08
N PHE A 48 16.15 12.75 4.36
CA PHE A 48 14.96 12.72 5.20
C PHE A 48 13.90 13.73 4.71
N ALA A 49 14.32 14.96 4.36
CA ALA A 49 13.45 15.97 3.77
C ALA A 49 12.87 15.50 2.42
N ALA A 50 13.69 14.84 1.58
CA ALA A 50 13.25 14.30 0.30
C ALA A 50 12.16 13.24 0.46
N VAL A 51 12.32 12.32 1.41
CA VAL A 51 11.31 11.30 1.72
C VAL A 51 10.00 11.95 2.14
N ASN A 52 10.05 12.89 3.09
CA ASN A 52 8.85 13.58 3.56
C ASN A 52 8.15 14.40 2.48
N LEU A 53 8.92 15.01 1.57
CA LEU A 53 8.37 15.82 0.48
C LEU A 53 7.61 14.97 -0.55
N ILE A 54 8.14 13.79 -0.90
CA ILE A 54 7.53 12.91 -1.90
C ILE A 54 6.45 11.96 -1.33
N MET A 55 6.42 11.78 0.01
CA MET A 55 5.45 10.89 0.68
C MET A 55 3.99 11.16 0.32
N PRO A 56 3.47 12.41 0.30
CA PRO A 56 2.07 12.67 -0.06
C PRO A 56 1.73 12.18 -1.47
N PHE A 57 2.65 12.32 -2.41
CA PHE A 57 2.48 11.83 -3.77
C PHE A 57 2.42 10.28 -3.81
N LEU A 58 3.32 9.61 -3.12
CA LEU A 58 3.33 8.16 -3.02
C LEU A 58 2.06 7.64 -2.33
N MET A 59 1.59 8.33 -1.29
CA MET A 59 0.33 8.01 -0.62
C MET A 59 -0.88 8.16 -1.55
N ALA A 60 -0.93 9.21 -2.37
CA ALA A 60 -2.01 9.40 -3.34
C ALA A 60 -2.08 8.26 -4.36
N ILE A 61 -0.94 7.81 -4.89
CA ILE A 61 -0.87 6.65 -5.79
C ILE A 61 -1.28 5.37 -5.05
N SER A 62 -0.78 5.16 -3.84
CA SER A 62 -1.11 3.98 -3.02
C SER A 62 -2.61 3.92 -2.69
N ALA A 63 -3.25 5.08 -2.46
CA ALA A 63 -4.69 5.14 -2.19
C ALA A 63 -5.54 4.57 -3.33
N LEU A 64 -5.14 4.77 -4.59
CA LEU A 64 -5.82 4.16 -5.74
C LEU A 64 -5.73 2.62 -5.70
N GLY A 65 -4.55 2.09 -5.34
CA GLY A 65 -4.36 0.65 -5.15
C GLY A 65 -5.22 0.10 -3.99
N PHE A 66 -5.27 0.83 -2.88
CA PHE A 66 -6.12 0.48 -1.73
C PHE A 66 -7.61 0.47 -2.08
N MET A 67 -8.09 1.42 -2.87
CA MET A 67 -9.49 1.45 -3.33
C MET A 67 -9.85 0.18 -4.12
N ILE A 68 -9.00 -0.21 -5.05
CA ILE A 68 -9.23 -1.41 -5.87
C ILE A 68 -9.14 -2.66 -5.00
N GLY A 69 -8.14 -2.75 -4.13
CA GLY A 69 -7.93 -3.91 -3.25
C GLY A 69 -9.07 -4.11 -2.26
N THR A 70 -9.45 -3.08 -1.52
CA THR A 70 -10.51 -3.17 -0.50
C THR A 70 -11.90 -3.32 -1.13
N GLY A 71 -12.19 -2.58 -2.21
CA GLY A 71 -13.45 -2.72 -2.93
C GLY A 71 -13.60 -4.10 -3.57
N GLY A 72 -12.53 -4.59 -4.18
CA GLY A 72 -12.51 -5.91 -4.79
C GLY A 72 -12.65 -7.04 -3.80
N SER A 73 -11.91 -7.00 -2.69
CA SER A 73 -12.00 -8.03 -1.66
C SER A 73 -13.40 -8.10 -1.03
N ALA A 74 -14.10 -6.98 -0.89
CA ALA A 74 -15.48 -6.95 -0.42
C ALA A 74 -16.44 -7.66 -1.38
N ILE A 75 -16.28 -7.48 -2.70
CA ILE A 75 -17.09 -8.15 -3.73
C ILE A 75 -16.85 -9.66 -3.69
N VAL A 76 -15.59 -10.07 -3.64
CA VAL A 76 -15.22 -11.50 -3.56
C VAL A 76 -15.78 -12.14 -2.29
N ALA A 77 -15.63 -11.48 -1.14
CA ALA A 77 -16.14 -11.98 0.14
C ALA A 77 -17.68 -12.12 0.12
N LYS A 78 -18.40 -11.14 -0.46
CA LYS A 78 -19.85 -11.19 -0.61
C LYS A 78 -20.27 -12.37 -1.48
N THR A 79 -19.66 -12.53 -2.66
CA THR A 79 -19.98 -13.61 -3.60
C THR A 79 -19.68 -14.99 -3.00
N LEU A 80 -18.60 -15.08 -2.23
CA LEU A 80 -18.26 -16.30 -1.48
C LEU A 80 -19.30 -16.60 -0.39
N GLY A 81 -19.80 -15.57 0.30
CA GLY A 81 -20.86 -15.67 1.30
C GLY A 81 -22.21 -16.11 0.72
N GLU A 82 -22.48 -15.76 -0.55
CA GLU A 82 -23.65 -16.23 -1.30
C GLU A 82 -23.53 -17.70 -1.79
N GLY A 83 -22.40 -18.36 -1.48
CA GLY A 83 -22.15 -19.75 -1.89
C GLY A 83 -21.68 -19.93 -3.33
N LYS A 84 -21.50 -18.85 -4.09
CA LYS A 84 -21.11 -18.86 -5.51
C LYS A 84 -19.59 -18.91 -5.68
N LYS A 85 -18.97 -20.02 -5.32
CA LYS A 85 -17.51 -20.19 -5.29
C LYS A 85 -16.83 -19.97 -6.65
N GLU A 86 -17.42 -20.44 -7.74
CA GLU A 86 -16.85 -20.28 -9.09
C GLU A 86 -16.79 -18.80 -9.50
N GLN A 87 -17.86 -18.05 -9.28
CA GLN A 87 -17.91 -16.62 -9.58
C GLN A 87 -16.95 -15.82 -8.67
N ALA A 88 -16.81 -16.21 -7.40
CA ALA A 88 -15.86 -15.59 -6.49
C ALA A 88 -14.40 -15.78 -6.96
N ASN A 89 -14.07 -16.96 -7.48
CA ASN A 89 -12.75 -17.24 -8.05
C ASN A 89 -12.49 -16.44 -9.34
N GLU A 90 -13.51 -16.29 -10.19
CA GLU A 90 -13.42 -15.44 -11.39
C GLU A 90 -13.16 -13.98 -11.02
N TYR A 91 -13.92 -13.42 -10.10
CA TYR A 91 -13.74 -12.05 -9.62
C TYR A 91 -12.37 -11.86 -8.97
N PHE A 92 -11.92 -12.81 -8.17
CA PHE A 92 -10.59 -12.77 -7.57
C PHE A 92 -9.49 -12.74 -8.64
N SER A 93 -9.55 -13.64 -9.62
CA SER A 93 -8.60 -13.68 -10.72
C SER A 93 -8.59 -12.37 -11.52
N MET A 94 -9.77 -11.85 -11.85
CA MET A 94 -9.92 -10.58 -12.56
C MET A 94 -9.32 -9.42 -11.76
N LEU A 95 -9.54 -9.37 -10.45
CA LEU A 95 -8.97 -8.35 -9.57
C LEU A 95 -7.44 -8.42 -9.52
N VAL A 96 -6.88 -9.62 -9.42
CA VAL A 96 -5.42 -9.81 -9.46
C VAL A 96 -4.84 -9.28 -10.77
N TYR A 97 -5.45 -9.59 -11.92
CA TYR A 97 -5.00 -9.07 -13.21
C TYR A 97 -5.10 -7.55 -13.30
N ILE A 98 -6.24 -6.97 -12.93
CA ILE A 98 -6.45 -5.51 -12.95
C ILE A 98 -5.43 -4.81 -12.03
N THR A 99 -5.22 -5.35 -10.84
CA THR A 99 -4.32 -4.77 -9.85
C THR A 99 -2.85 -4.86 -10.30
N LEU A 100 -2.48 -5.97 -10.93
CA LEU A 100 -1.11 -6.16 -11.44
C LEU A 100 -0.84 -5.24 -12.63
N ILE A 101 -1.74 -5.18 -13.61
CA ILE A 101 -1.61 -4.30 -14.77
C ILE A 101 -1.68 -2.84 -14.34
N GLY A 102 -2.64 -2.48 -13.49
CA GLY A 102 -2.79 -1.14 -12.94
C GLY A 102 -1.57 -0.70 -12.14
N GLY A 103 -1.01 -1.59 -11.30
CA GLY A 103 0.22 -1.34 -10.56
C GLY A 103 1.43 -1.07 -11.45
N ILE A 104 1.59 -1.85 -12.52
CA ILE A 104 2.67 -1.65 -13.51
C ILE A 104 2.51 -0.31 -14.24
N VAL A 105 1.30 0.00 -14.71
CA VAL A 105 1.01 1.25 -15.42
C VAL A 105 1.22 2.46 -14.51
N LEU A 106 0.69 2.43 -13.29
CA LEU A 106 0.86 3.51 -12.30
C LEU A 106 2.33 3.68 -11.91
N SER A 107 3.06 2.59 -11.75
CA SER A 107 4.49 2.62 -11.47
C SER A 107 5.28 3.25 -12.62
N ALA A 108 5.02 2.85 -13.86
CA ALA A 108 5.67 3.42 -15.04
C ALA A 108 5.39 4.93 -15.18
N LEU A 109 4.13 5.32 -15.06
CA LEU A 109 3.74 6.74 -15.09
C LEU A 109 4.38 7.52 -13.94
N GLY A 110 4.36 6.98 -12.72
CA GLY A 110 4.97 7.60 -11.56
C GLY A 110 6.48 7.81 -11.73
N ILE A 111 7.18 6.84 -12.30
CA ILE A 111 8.62 6.95 -12.60
C ILE A 111 8.90 8.04 -13.65
N LEU A 112 8.09 8.11 -14.72
CA LEU A 112 8.22 9.11 -15.77
C LEU A 112 7.96 10.52 -15.25
N PHE A 113 6.93 10.69 -14.43
CA PHE A 113 6.52 11.98 -13.88
C PHE A 113 7.24 12.36 -12.58
N SER A 114 7.99 11.45 -11.96
CA SER A 114 8.69 11.71 -10.70
C SER A 114 9.54 12.98 -10.68
N PRO A 115 10.35 13.34 -11.73
CA PRO A 115 11.13 14.57 -11.72
C PRO A 115 10.25 15.82 -11.84
N LEU A 116 9.16 15.74 -12.62
CA LEU A 116 8.23 16.86 -12.78
C LEU A 116 7.50 17.16 -11.48
N ILE A 117 7.06 16.12 -10.79
CA ILE A 117 6.34 16.22 -9.53
C ILE A 117 7.26 16.71 -8.41
N ALA A 118 8.49 16.18 -8.32
CA ALA A 118 9.46 16.63 -7.35
C ALA A 118 9.82 18.14 -7.52
N ARG A 119 9.97 18.61 -8.76
CA ARG A 119 10.15 20.03 -9.06
C ARG A 119 8.91 20.85 -8.68
N GLY A 120 7.72 20.37 -8.99
CA GLY A 120 6.47 21.03 -8.62
C GLY A 120 6.26 21.15 -7.11
N LEU A 121 6.84 20.24 -6.33
CA LEU A 121 6.87 20.28 -4.87
C LEU A 121 8.00 21.17 -4.30
N GLY A 122 8.79 21.82 -5.16
CA GLY A 122 9.85 22.74 -4.75
C GLY A 122 11.19 22.04 -4.44
N ALA A 123 11.42 20.83 -4.96
CA ALA A 123 12.70 20.16 -4.82
C ALA A 123 13.70 20.63 -5.87
N ASP A 124 14.88 21.12 -5.42
CA ASP A 124 15.97 21.55 -6.27
C ASP A 124 17.29 20.87 -5.89
N GLY A 125 18.23 20.79 -6.85
CA GLY A 125 19.57 20.29 -6.64
C GLY A 125 19.64 18.88 -6.06
N ALA A 126 20.33 18.71 -4.94
CA ALA A 126 20.51 17.42 -4.25
C ALA A 126 19.19 16.86 -3.71
N LEU A 127 18.26 17.72 -3.28
CA LEU A 127 16.94 17.33 -2.82
C LEU A 127 16.12 16.68 -3.94
N LEU A 128 16.16 17.24 -5.14
CA LEU A 128 15.49 16.70 -6.33
C LEU A 128 16.01 15.30 -6.67
N THR A 129 17.33 15.13 -6.67
CA THR A 129 17.97 13.83 -6.95
C THR A 129 17.52 12.77 -5.97
N ASN A 130 17.53 13.07 -4.68
CA ASN A 130 17.08 12.15 -3.64
C ASN A 130 15.59 11.84 -3.72
N CYS A 131 14.73 12.83 -4.01
CA CYS A 131 13.29 12.62 -4.22
C CYS A 131 13.03 11.68 -5.39
N VAL A 132 13.66 11.90 -6.53
CA VAL A 132 13.49 11.07 -7.74
C VAL A 132 14.00 9.65 -7.51
N LEU A 133 15.15 9.50 -6.86
CA LEU A 133 15.74 8.21 -6.56
C LEU A 133 14.81 7.40 -5.63
N TYR A 134 14.37 8.01 -4.54
CA TYR A 134 13.47 7.37 -3.59
C TYR A 134 12.12 7.01 -4.23
N ALA A 135 11.53 7.94 -4.98
CA ALA A 135 10.28 7.69 -5.70
C ALA A 135 10.41 6.51 -6.67
N ARG A 136 11.49 6.45 -7.45
CA ARG A 136 11.72 5.36 -8.41
C ARG A 136 11.86 4.01 -7.73
N ILE A 137 12.66 3.92 -6.67
CA ILE A 137 12.85 2.66 -5.93
C ILE A 137 11.53 2.21 -5.31
N THR A 138 10.79 3.11 -4.68
CA THR A 138 9.49 2.80 -4.07
C THR A 138 8.46 2.38 -5.11
N LEU A 139 8.37 3.07 -6.24
CA LEU A 139 7.46 2.74 -7.33
C LEU A 139 7.80 1.41 -8.02
N LEU A 140 9.08 1.06 -8.13
CA LEU A 140 9.51 -0.26 -8.62
C LEU A 140 9.08 -1.40 -7.69
N SER A 141 9.00 -1.15 -6.38
CA SER A 141 8.50 -2.15 -5.41
C SER A 141 6.98 -2.24 -5.35
N MET A 142 6.26 -1.27 -5.95
CA MET A 142 4.79 -1.19 -5.89
C MET A 142 4.07 -2.43 -6.44
N PRO A 143 4.42 -3.00 -7.62
CA PRO A 143 3.77 -4.21 -8.10
C PRO A 143 3.85 -5.37 -7.11
N ALA A 144 4.98 -5.50 -6.41
CA ALA A 144 5.17 -6.53 -5.39
C ALA A 144 4.38 -6.24 -4.10
N SER A 145 4.24 -4.97 -3.71
CA SER A 145 3.49 -4.57 -2.51
C SER A 145 1.97 -4.68 -2.72
N VAL A 146 1.50 -4.45 -3.94
CA VAL A 146 0.08 -4.62 -4.31
C VAL A 146 -0.34 -6.09 -4.26
N MET A 147 0.55 -7.03 -4.56
CA MET A 147 0.27 -8.47 -4.43
C MET A 147 0.17 -8.94 -2.97
N ARG A 148 0.55 -8.11 -2.00
CA ARG A 148 0.48 -8.41 -0.57
C ARG A 148 -0.86 -7.95 0.06
N ALA A 149 -1.60 -7.08 -0.59
CA ALA A 149 -2.88 -6.53 -0.09
C ALA A 149 -4.05 -7.43 -0.46
#